data_296f1245c8550b164accb066d5c5358b
#
_entry.id   296f1245c8550b164accb066d5c5358b
#
_cell.length_a   1.000
_cell.length_b   1.000
_cell.length_c   1.000
_cell.angle_alpha   90.00
_cell.angle_beta   90.00
_cell.angle_gamma   90.00
#
_symmetry.space_group_name_H-M   'P 1'
#
loop_
_entity.id
_entity.type
_entity.pdbx_description
1 polymer ?
#
loop_
_entity_poly.entity_id
_entity_poly.type
_entity_poly.pdbx_seq_one_letter_code
_entity_poly.pdbx_strand_id
1 'polypeptide(L)'
;MFHYFQWKVEKKGWITLLIHDFIGIQVSYAWRKTEWEFYLFPVYDENKRTIQYFAFDTLEQKQIFEQFLKVNWIWTKTAFQLAQTPQEEISSAVKNMDVKFFQAIPWVWPKWAKKILLELKDSLKANELASLDVDQKLFKDIVKSMRWLGYEAESVKRVLLTYKEPITKEKMPEIIKWIISQL
;
A
#
# COMPACT_ATOMS: atom_id res chain seq x y z
N MET A 1 -20.14 -1.31 -5.49
CA MET A 1 -19.30 -2.13 -4.59
C MET A 1 -19.54 -1.67 -3.17
N PHE A 2 -19.95 -2.57 -2.27
CA PHE A 2 -20.21 -2.21 -0.88
C PHE A 2 -18.90 -2.03 -0.13
N HIS A 3 -18.70 -0.87 0.51
CA HIS A 3 -17.44 -0.54 1.17
C HIS A 3 -17.52 -0.51 2.69
N TYR A 4 -18.71 -0.43 3.24
CA TYR A 4 -18.93 -0.07 4.63
C TYR A 4 -20.23 -0.67 5.18
N PHE A 5 -20.19 -1.23 6.40
CA PHE A 5 -21.32 -1.87 7.04
C PHE A 5 -21.24 -1.78 8.57
N GLN A 6 -22.37 -1.57 9.21
CA GLN A 6 -22.56 -1.77 10.64
C GLN A 6 -23.10 -3.18 10.88
N TRP A 7 -22.27 -4.07 11.42
CA TRP A 7 -22.61 -5.47 11.52
C TRP A 7 -22.11 -6.06 12.83
N LYS A 8 -22.68 -7.21 13.24
CA LYS A 8 -22.17 -8.05 14.32
C LYS A 8 -21.32 -9.16 13.76
N VAL A 9 -20.26 -9.51 14.47
CA VAL A 9 -19.42 -10.65 14.14
C VAL A 9 -19.88 -11.86 14.93
N GLU A 10 -20.24 -12.93 14.25
CA GLU A 10 -20.57 -14.21 14.87
C GLU A 10 -19.68 -15.32 14.33
N LYS A 11 -19.27 -16.22 15.21
CA LYS A 11 -18.57 -17.46 14.85
C LYS A 11 -19.52 -18.62 14.92
N LYS A 12 -19.72 -19.30 13.77
CA LYS A 12 -20.52 -20.55 13.70
C LYS A 12 -19.61 -21.69 13.24
N GLY A 13 -19.09 -22.45 14.20
CA GLY A 13 -18.09 -23.48 13.91
C GLY A 13 -16.80 -22.90 13.36
N TRP A 14 -16.46 -23.23 12.11
CA TRP A 14 -15.24 -22.82 11.42
C TRP A 14 -15.36 -21.53 10.61
N ILE A 15 -16.59 -20.99 10.52
CA ILE A 15 -16.86 -19.81 9.72
C ILE A 15 -17.09 -18.59 10.59
N THR A 16 -16.60 -17.44 10.11
CA THR A 16 -16.89 -16.12 10.67
C THR A 16 -17.91 -15.44 9.79
N LEU A 17 -18.96 -14.93 10.39
CA LEU A 17 -20.05 -14.23 9.71
C LEU A 17 -20.11 -12.80 10.21
N LEU A 18 -20.30 -11.88 9.28
CA LEU A 18 -20.83 -10.54 9.55
C LEU A 18 -22.35 -10.63 9.37
N ILE A 19 -23.10 -10.28 10.40
CA ILE A 19 -24.55 -10.40 10.43
C ILE A 19 -25.19 -9.05 10.68
N HIS A 20 -26.16 -8.72 9.83
CA HIS A 20 -27.07 -7.59 10.00
C HIS A 20 -28.48 -8.04 9.64
N ASP A 21 -29.38 -7.96 10.60
CA ASP A 21 -30.76 -8.44 10.49
C ASP A 21 -30.85 -9.91 10.00
N PHE A 22 -31.35 -10.11 8.80
CA PHE A 22 -31.51 -11.44 8.18
C PHE A 22 -30.41 -11.82 7.20
N ILE A 23 -29.39 -10.96 7.01
CA ILE A 23 -28.27 -11.22 6.10
C ILE A 23 -27.03 -11.58 6.90
N GLY A 24 -26.36 -12.68 6.51
CA GLY A 24 -25.06 -13.07 7.02
C GLY A 24 -24.07 -13.27 5.89
N ILE A 25 -22.93 -12.58 5.93
CA ILE A 25 -21.85 -12.73 4.95
C ILE A 25 -20.68 -13.45 5.59
N GLN A 26 -20.25 -14.56 4.99
CA GLN A 26 -19.04 -15.25 5.43
C GLN A 26 -17.82 -14.42 5.06
N VAL A 27 -16.94 -14.18 6.05
CA VAL A 27 -15.75 -13.37 5.89
C VAL A 27 -14.50 -14.02 6.47
N SER A 28 -13.34 -13.64 5.95
CA SER A 28 -12.07 -13.78 6.64
C SER A 28 -11.84 -12.53 7.49
N TYR A 29 -11.75 -12.70 8.80
CA TYR A 29 -11.62 -11.59 9.75
C TYR A 29 -10.67 -11.94 10.89
N ALA A 30 -9.91 -10.95 11.38
CA ALA A 30 -8.88 -11.15 12.42
C ALA A 30 -9.41 -11.09 13.87
N TRP A 31 -10.71 -10.98 14.07
CA TRP A 31 -11.38 -11.02 15.38
C TRP A 31 -10.89 -9.96 16.39
N ARG A 32 -10.79 -8.71 15.98
CA ARG A 32 -10.43 -7.61 16.90
C ARG A 32 -11.65 -6.93 17.51
N LYS A 33 -12.79 -6.90 16.79
CA LYS A 33 -14.05 -6.30 17.21
C LYS A 33 -15.17 -7.32 17.07
N THR A 34 -16.21 -7.18 17.89
CA THR A 34 -17.40 -8.06 17.85
C THR A 34 -18.57 -7.43 17.12
N GLU A 35 -18.59 -6.12 17.03
CA GLU A 35 -19.64 -5.35 16.37
C GLU A 35 -19.10 -4.00 15.92
N TRP A 36 -19.84 -3.28 15.11
CA TRP A 36 -19.59 -1.95 14.58
C TRP A 36 -19.31 -1.94 13.09
N GLU A 37 -18.47 -1.00 12.66
CA GLU A 37 -18.18 -0.74 11.26
C GLU A 37 -17.11 -1.69 10.74
N PHE A 38 -17.35 -2.29 9.58
CA PHE A 38 -16.40 -3.16 8.89
C PHE A 38 -16.27 -2.73 7.43
N TYR A 39 -15.04 -2.76 6.94
CA TYR A 39 -14.72 -2.51 5.55
C TYR A 39 -14.52 -3.84 4.84
N LEU A 40 -15.33 -4.13 3.82
CA LEU A 40 -15.26 -5.38 3.09
C LEU A 40 -14.47 -5.24 1.79
N PHE A 41 -13.73 -6.30 1.46
CA PHE A 41 -13.08 -6.46 0.17
C PHE A 41 -13.36 -7.85 -0.40
N PRO A 42 -14.01 -7.96 -1.58
CA PRO A 42 -14.23 -9.22 -2.28
C PRO A 42 -13.01 -9.60 -3.09
N VAL A 43 -12.59 -10.85 -2.99
CA VAL A 43 -11.56 -11.45 -3.85
C VAL A 43 -12.16 -12.64 -4.55
N TYR A 44 -12.07 -12.69 -5.88
CA TYR A 44 -12.49 -13.86 -6.64
C TYR A 44 -11.41 -14.94 -6.57
N ASP A 45 -11.78 -16.13 -6.08
CA ASP A 45 -10.92 -17.31 -6.06
C ASP A 45 -11.21 -18.14 -7.33
N GLU A 46 -10.31 -18.04 -8.30
CA GLU A 46 -10.47 -18.72 -9.59
C GLU A 46 -10.51 -20.25 -9.45
N ASN A 47 -9.75 -20.80 -8.50
CA ASN A 47 -9.69 -22.25 -8.30
C ASN A 47 -11.01 -22.80 -7.75
N LYS A 48 -11.61 -22.08 -6.81
CA LYS A 48 -12.88 -22.45 -6.18
C LYS A 48 -14.09 -21.89 -6.90
N ARG A 49 -13.89 -20.96 -7.86
CA ARG A 49 -14.95 -20.22 -8.56
C ARG A 49 -15.93 -19.54 -7.60
N THR A 50 -15.42 -19.00 -6.51
CA THR A 50 -16.20 -18.36 -5.46
C THR A 50 -15.62 -17.00 -5.11
N ILE A 51 -16.46 -16.11 -4.54
CA ILE A 51 -16.00 -14.85 -3.97
C ILE A 51 -15.70 -15.08 -2.48
N GLN A 52 -14.50 -14.75 -2.07
CA GLN A 52 -14.09 -14.69 -0.67
C GLN A 52 -14.15 -13.23 -0.22
N TYR A 53 -14.78 -12.98 0.93
CA TYR A 53 -14.81 -11.65 1.51
C TYR A 53 -13.81 -11.54 2.64
N PHE A 54 -13.08 -10.44 2.67
CA PHE A 54 -12.15 -10.06 3.73
C PHE A 54 -12.71 -8.84 4.46
N ALA A 55 -12.72 -8.89 5.79
CA ALA A 55 -13.23 -7.82 6.62
C ALA A 55 -12.09 -7.14 7.38
N PHE A 56 -12.13 -5.83 7.46
CA PHE A 56 -11.14 -4.98 8.10
C PHE A 56 -11.81 -4.01 9.07
N ASP A 57 -11.12 -3.68 10.16
CA ASP A 57 -11.59 -2.75 11.18
C ASP A 57 -11.51 -1.29 10.73
N THR A 58 -10.62 -0.99 9.79
CA THR A 58 -10.37 0.37 9.29
C THR A 58 -10.24 0.38 7.77
N LEU A 59 -10.53 1.54 7.19
CA LEU A 59 -10.34 1.77 5.76
C LEU A 59 -8.86 1.65 5.37
N GLU A 60 -7.97 2.05 6.26
CA GLU A 60 -6.53 1.97 6.07
C GLU A 60 -6.05 0.52 5.89
N GLN A 61 -6.47 -0.38 6.78
CA GLN A 61 -6.16 -1.81 6.64
C GLN A 61 -6.64 -2.38 5.31
N LYS A 62 -7.84 -2.01 4.87
CA LYS A 62 -8.38 -2.39 3.57
C LYS A 62 -7.50 -1.88 2.43
N GLN A 63 -7.08 -0.61 2.47
CA GLN A 63 -6.21 -0.01 1.46
C GLN A 63 -4.84 -0.69 1.40
N ILE A 64 -4.24 -1.00 2.55
CA ILE A 64 -3.00 -1.78 2.65
C ILE A 64 -3.18 -3.16 2.00
N PHE A 65 -4.29 -3.84 2.30
CA PHE A 65 -4.60 -5.12 1.67
C PHE A 65 -4.67 -5.02 0.14
N GLU A 66 -5.37 -4.01 -0.38
CA GLU A 66 -5.49 -3.74 -1.82
C GLU A 66 -4.12 -3.47 -2.47
N GLN A 67 -3.25 -2.75 -1.77
CA GLN A 67 -1.89 -2.49 -2.25
C GLN A 67 -1.07 -3.78 -2.32
N PHE A 68 -1.13 -4.61 -1.29
CA PHE A 68 -0.40 -5.88 -1.27
C PHE A 68 -0.89 -6.88 -2.32
N LEU A 69 -2.17 -6.87 -2.66
CA LEU A 69 -2.70 -7.72 -3.73
C LEU A 69 -2.13 -7.37 -5.11
N LYS A 70 -1.64 -6.14 -5.30
CA LYS A 70 -0.99 -5.70 -6.55
C LYS A 70 0.47 -6.12 -6.63
N VAL A 71 1.06 -6.50 -5.50
CA VAL A 71 2.45 -6.95 -5.43
C VAL A 71 2.52 -8.39 -5.93
N ASN A 72 3.33 -8.63 -6.95
CA ASN A 72 3.53 -9.97 -7.48
C ASN A 72 4.00 -10.93 -6.38
N TRP A 73 3.46 -12.16 -6.38
CA TRP A 73 3.83 -13.23 -5.45
C TRP A 73 3.33 -13.06 -4.00
N ILE A 74 2.56 -12.03 -3.70
CA ILE A 74 1.82 -11.96 -2.45
C ILE A 74 0.46 -12.65 -2.64
N TRP A 75 0.28 -13.74 -1.89
CA TRP A 75 -0.99 -14.47 -1.88
C TRP A 75 -2.01 -13.72 -1.01
N THR A 76 -3.28 -13.88 -1.30
CA THR A 76 -4.38 -13.22 -0.59
C THR A 76 -4.29 -13.37 0.93
N LYS A 77 -3.94 -14.58 1.43
CA LYS A 77 -3.75 -14.81 2.87
C LYS A 77 -2.59 -14.00 3.46
N THR A 78 -1.48 -13.92 2.74
CA THR A 78 -0.30 -13.14 3.16
C THR A 78 -0.61 -11.64 3.14
N ALA A 79 -1.28 -11.16 2.10
CA ALA A 79 -1.75 -9.78 2.01
C ALA A 79 -2.69 -9.43 3.19
N PHE A 80 -3.59 -10.34 3.55
CA PHE A 80 -4.50 -10.17 4.67
C PHE A 80 -3.75 -10.08 6.01
N GLN A 81 -2.74 -10.92 6.22
CA GLN A 81 -1.90 -10.87 7.43
C GLN A 81 -1.10 -9.57 7.52
N LEU A 82 -0.49 -9.15 6.40
CA LEU A 82 0.22 -7.86 6.32
C LEU A 82 -0.70 -6.68 6.64
N ALA A 83 -1.93 -6.69 6.14
CA ALA A 83 -2.91 -5.64 6.42
C ALA A 83 -3.33 -5.56 7.89
N GLN A 84 -3.02 -6.57 8.72
CA GLN A 84 -3.25 -6.53 10.16
C GLN A 84 -2.09 -5.86 10.92
N THR A 85 -0.97 -5.62 10.26
CA THR A 85 0.21 -4.96 10.84
C THR A 85 0.06 -3.44 10.72
N PRO A 86 0.42 -2.66 11.74
CA PRO A 86 0.42 -1.21 11.67
C PRO A 86 1.24 -0.69 10.48
N GLN A 87 0.71 0.32 9.79
CA GLN A 87 1.36 0.87 8.59
C GLN A 87 2.75 1.43 8.89
N GLU A 88 2.95 2.00 10.07
CA GLU A 88 4.23 2.53 10.51
C GLU A 88 5.31 1.46 10.60
N GLU A 89 4.95 0.26 11.08
CA GLU A 89 5.88 -0.88 11.18
C GLU A 89 6.28 -1.36 9.78
N ILE A 90 5.31 -1.48 8.87
CA ILE A 90 5.56 -1.86 7.48
C ILE A 90 6.45 -0.81 6.80
N SER A 91 6.11 0.47 6.95
CA SER A 91 6.88 1.57 6.37
C SER A 91 8.30 1.62 6.91
N SER A 92 8.46 1.42 8.21
CA SER A 92 9.77 1.36 8.87
C SER A 92 10.59 0.17 8.35
N ALA A 93 9.98 -1.03 8.25
CA ALA A 93 10.64 -2.21 7.73
C ALA A 93 11.10 -2.03 6.27
N VAL A 94 10.28 -1.38 5.44
CA VAL A 94 10.64 -1.08 4.05
C VAL A 94 11.76 -0.05 3.96
N LYS A 95 11.70 1.05 4.73
CA LYS A 95 12.74 2.09 4.77
C LYS A 95 14.08 1.53 5.22
N ASN A 96 14.08 0.67 6.24
CA ASN A 96 15.27 0.05 6.81
C ASN A 96 15.76 -1.19 6.05
N MET A 97 15.07 -1.57 4.96
CA MET A 97 15.37 -2.78 4.20
C MET A 97 15.36 -4.04 5.07
N ASP A 98 14.45 -4.11 6.04
CA ASP A 98 14.36 -5.21 7.00
C ASP A 98 13.69 -6.45 6.37
N VAL A 99 14.53 -7.29 5.78
CA VAL A 99 14.09 -8.57 5.21
C VAL A 99 13.55 -9.53 6.27
N LYS A 100 14.06 -9.46 7.52
CA LYS A 100 13.66 -10.37 8.60
C LYS A 100 12.22 -10.12 9.02
N PHE A 101 11.77 -8.87 9.02
CA PHE A 101 10.38 -8.51 9.26
C PHE A 101 9.43 -9.28 8.32
N PHE A 102 9.71 -9.27 7.02
CA PHE A 102 8.88 -9.98 6.04
C PHE A 102 9.04 -11.50 6.10
N GLN A 103 10.18 -12.01 6.53
CA GLN A 103 10.40 -13.46 6.76
C GLN A 103 9.62 -14.00 7.98
N ALA A 104 9.33 -13.16 8.96
CA ALA A 104 8.54 -13.54 10.13
C ALA A 104 7.05 -13.78 9.78
N ILE A 105 6.61 -13.33 8.60
CA ILE A 105 5.24 -13.54 8.15
C ILE A 105 5.08 -14.99 7.67
N PRO A 106 4.07 -15.72 8.17
CA PRO A 106 3.82 -17.10 7.77
C PRO A 106 3.72 -17.24 6.25
N TRP A 107 4.40 -18.28 5.71
CA TRP A 107 4.43 -18.62 4.28
C TRP A 107 5.23 -17.67 3.38
N VAL A 108 5.93 -16.68 3.95
CA VAL A 108 6.86 -15.82 3.21
C VAL A 108 8.29 -16.40 3.30
N TRP A 109 8.75 -17.01 2.23
CA TRP A 109 10.10 -17.57 2.12
C TRP A 109 11.13 -16.44 1.97
N PRO A 110 12.39 -16.66 2.38
CA PRO A 110 13.46 -15.63 2.33
C PRO A 110 13.61 -14.97 0.95
N LYS A 111 13.47 -15.76 -0.12
CA LYS A 111 13.51 -15.25 -1.51
C LYS A 111 12.37 -14.28 -1.82
N TRP A 112 11.18 -14.58 -1.31
CA TRP A 112 10.00 -13.76 -1.51
C TRP A 112 10.03 -12.50 -0.66
N ALA A 113 10.53 -12.58 0.59
CA ALA A 113 10.66 -11.43 1.49
C ALA A 113 11.47 -10.30 0.84
N LYS A 114 12.61 -10.64 0.21
CA LYS A 114 13.45 -9.66 -0.52
C LYS A 114 12.69 -9.03 -1.69
N LYS A 115 11.94 -9.83 -2.44
CA LYS A 115 11.19 -9.35 -3.60
C LYS A 115 10.03 -8.45 -3.20
N ILE A 116 9.26 -8.86 -2.20
CA ILE A 116 8.17 -8.07 -1.60
C ILE A 116 8.71 -6.71 -1.15
N LEU A 117 9.82 -6.70 -0.44
CA LEU A 117 10.45 -5.50 0.08
C LEU A 117 10.86 -4.53 -1.04
N LEU A 118 11.43 -5.04 -2.14
CA LEU A 118 11.82 -4.22 -3.29
C LEU A 118 10.58 -3.61 -3.98
N GLU A 119 9.54 -4.41 -4.23
CA GLU A 119 8.30 -3.92 -4.86
C GLU A 119 7.57 -2.91 -3.97
N LEU A 120 7.54 -3.13 -2.65
CA LEU A 120 6.95 -2.17 -1.71
C LEU A 120 7.75 -0.87 -1.65
N LYS A 121 9.08 -0.93 -1.69
CA LYS A 121 9.92 0.26 -1.75
C LYS A 121 9.62 1.12 -2.98
N ASP A 122 9.43 0.48 -4.13
CA ASP A 122 9.09 1.18 -5.37
C ASP A 122 7.65 1.74 -5.31
N SER A 123 6.71 1.01 -4.71
CA SER A 123 5.33 1.46 -4.50
C SER A 123 5.24 2.62 -3.50
N LEU A 124 5.98 2.58 -2.39
CA LEU A 124 6.02 3.68 -1.42
C LEU A 124 6.60 4.94 -2.04
N LYS A 125 7.69 4.82 -2.82
CA LYS A 125 8.24 5.96 -3.58
C LYS A 125 7.23 6.53 -4.57
N ALA A 126 6.47 5.68 -5.26
CA ALA A 126 5.41 6.12 -6.17
C ALA A 126 4.27 6.83 -5.44
N ASN A 127 3.88 6.35 -4.25
CA ASN A 127 2.84 6.97 -3.42
C ASN A 127 3.31 8.29 -2.77
N GLU A 128 4.56 8.37 -2.31
CA GLU A 128 5.16 9.61 -1.83
C GLU A 128 5.17 10.67 -2.95
N LEU A 129 5.46 10.27 -4.18
CA LEU A 129 5.39 11.13 -5.37
C LEU A 129 3.96 11.53 -5.72
N ALA A 130 2.99 10.60 -5.57
CA ALA A 130 1.58 10.89 -5.85
C ALA A 130 0.94 11.81 -4.78
N SER A 131 1.39 11.74 -3.52
CA SER A 131 0.90 12.59 -2.42
C SER A 131 1.35 14.06 -2.54
N LEU A 132 2.33 14.34 -3.40
CA LEU A 132 2.85 15.69 -3.62
C LEU A 132 2.05 16.50 -4.65
N ASP A 133 0.91 16.00 -5.14
CA ASP A 133 0.10 16.63 -6.20
C ASP A 133 0.94 16.97 -7.47
N VAL A 134 1.96 16.13 -7.70
CA VAL A 134 2.93 16.32 -8.77
C VAL A 134 2.47 15.55 -10.00
N ASP A 135 2.33 16.23 -11.11
CA ASP A 135 2.25 15.56 -12.42
C ASP A 135 3.48 14.64 -12.58
N GLN A 136 3.26 13.32 -12.46
CA GLN A 136 4.33 12.31 -12.53
C GLN A 136 5.18 12.43 -13.81
N LYS A 137 4.57 12.94 -14.88
CA LYS A 137 5.26 13.19 -16.14
C LYS A 137 6.24 14.36 -15.98
N LEU A 138 5.76 15.45 -15.36
CA LEU A 138 6.58 16.64 -15.13
C LEU A 138 7.76 16.35 -14.18
N PHE A 139 7.54 15.57 -13.14
CA PHE A 139 8.59 15.10 -12.24
C PHE A 139 9.68 14.32 -13.00
N LYS A 140 9.28 13.36 -13.83
CA LYS A 140 10.21 12.59 -14.68
C LYS A 140 10.94 13.47 -15.66
N ASP A 141 10.27 14.46 -16.23
CA ASP A 141 10.87 15.39 -17.20
C ASP A 141 11.90 16.29 -16.52
N ILE A 142 11.66 16.78 -15.30
CA ILE A 142 12.63 17.53 -14.50
C ILE A 142 13.86 16.69 -14.20
N VAL A 143 13.68 15.47 -13.67
CA VAL A 143 14.80 14.57 -13.34
C VAL A 143 15.62 14.26 -14.60
N LYS A 144 14.96 14.03 -15.74
CA LYS A 144 15.61 13.79 -17.03
C LYS A 144 16.42 15.01 -17.48
N SER A 145 15.86 16.21 -17.39
CA SER A 145 16.53 17.45 -17.75
C SER A 145 17.78 17.71 -16.89
N MET A 146 17.66 17.50 -15.57
CA MET A 146 18.79 17.65 -14.65
C MET A 146 19.91 16.63 -14.90
N ARG A 147 19.54 15.39 -15.27
CA ARG A 147 20.51 14.38 -15.69
C ARG A 147 21.27 14.78 -16.95
N TRP A 148 20.61 15.42 -17.90
CA TRP A 148 21.27 15.97 -19.09
C TRP A 148 22.25 17.09 -18.75
N LEU A 149 22.01 17.83 -17.67
CA LEU A 149 22.92 18.84 -17.12
C LEU A 149 24.05 18.25 -16.28
N GLY A 150 24.16 16.92 -16.16
CA GLY A 150 25.24 16.23 -15.45
C GLY A 150 24.97 15.94 -13.98
N TYR A 151 23.76 16.22 -13.46
CA TYR A 151 23.43 15.94 -12.06
C TYR A 151 22.96 14.50 -11.87
N GLU A 152 23.29 13.93 -10.69
CA GLU A 152 22.87 12.58 -10.34
C GLU A 152 21.36 12.50 -10.09
N ALA A 153 20.68 11.55 -10.74
CA ALA A 153 19.22 11.43 -10.69
C ALA A 153 18.66 11.21 -9.28
N GLU A 154 19.35 10.46 -8.41
CA GLU A 154 18.89 10.21 -7.04
C GLU A 154 19.02 11.44 -6.15
N SER A 155 20.07 12.22 -6.31
CA SER A 155 20.25 13.50 -5.61
C SER A 155 19.18 14.51 -6.02
N VAL A 156 18.92 14.63 -7.33
CA VAL A 156 17.84 15.48 -7.85
C VAL A 156 16.47 15.07 -7.31
N LYS A 157 16.14 13.78 -7.30
CA LYS A 157 14.87 13.29 -6.74
C LYS A 157 14.72 13.63 -5.27
N ARG A 158 15.80 13.45 -4.48
CA ARG A 158 15.80 13.74 -3.04
C ARG A 158 15.52 15.21 -2.78
N VAL A 159 16.18 16.10 -3.49
CA VAL A 159 15.98 17.54 -3.38
C VAL A 159 14.55 17.89 -3.83
N LEU A 160 14.10 17.39 -4.98
CA LEU A 160 12.78 17.69 -5.52
C LEU A 160 11.63 17.26 -4.56
N LEU A 161 11.81 16.18 -3.78
CA LEU A 161 10.86 15.75 -2.75
C LEU A 161 10.76 16.72 -1.56
N THR A 162 11.75 17.59 -1.35
CA THR A 162 11.71 18.62 -0.29
C THR A 162 11.09 19.94 -0.77
N TYR A 163 10.74 20.03 -2.05
CA TYR A 163 10.10 21.22 -2.61
C TYR A 163 8.64 21.31 -2.15
N LYS A 164 8.29 22.41 -1.47
CA LYS A 164 6.99 22.55 -0.78
C LYS A 164 5.86 23.14 -1.64
N GLU A 165 6.20 23.73 -2.77
CA GLU A 165 5.21 24.32 -3.65
C GLU A 165 4.74 23.34 -4.73
N PRO A 166 3.54 23.56 -5.33
CA PRO A 166 3.04 22.70 -6.41
C PRO A 166 3.97 22.77 -7.63
N ILE A 167 4.37 21.61 -8.11
CA ILE A 167 5.23 21.45 -9.29
C ILE A 167 4.37 21.57 -10.53
N THR A 168 4.44 22.73 -11.19
CA THR A 168 3.70 23.02 -12.41
C THR A 168 4.65 23.27 -13.57
N LYS A 169 4.16 23.06 -14.78
CA LYS A 169 4.96 23.24 -16.00
C LYS A 169 5.47 24.70 -16.16
N GLU A 170 4.71 25.65 -15.69
CA GLU A 170 5.03 27.09 -15.74
C GLU A 170 6.17 27.45 -14.80
N LYS A 171 6.25 26.80 -13.65
CA LYS A 171 7.32 27.01 -12.65
C LYS A 171 8.59 26.19 -12.91
N MET A 172 8.63 25.40 -13.98
CA MET A 172 9.76 24.51 -14.28
C MET A 172 11.15 25.21 -14.26
N PRO A 173 11.32 26.42 -14.83
CA PRO A 173 12.60 27.12 -14.77
C PRO A 173 13.02 27.52 -13.35
N GLU A 174 12.07 27.89 -12.51
CA GLU A 174 12.29 28.26 -11.10
C GLU A 174 12.66 27.03 -10.27
N ILE A 175 11.96 25.93 -10.49
CA ILE A 175 12.21 24.64 -9.83
C ILE A 175 13.62 24.14 -10.17
N ILE A 176 14.03 24.22 -11.43
CA ILE A 176 15.38 23.82 -11.86
C ILE A 176 16.45 24.69 -11.18
N LYS A 177 16.26 26.01 -11.13
CA LYS A 177 17.17 26.91 -10.43
C LYS A 177 17.25 26.58 -8.93
N TRP A 178 16.10 26.33 -8.32
CA TRP A 178 16.05 25.96 -6.91
C TRP A 178 16.77 24.63 -6.65
N ILE A 179 16.56 23.60 -7.46
CA ILE A 179 17.27 22.31 -7.34
C ILE A 179 18.78 22.51 -7.42
N ILE A 180 19.26 23.31 -8.39
CA ILE A 180 20.69 23.60 -8.55
C ILE A 180 21.27 24.29 -7.31
N SER A 181 20.48 25.12 -6.62
CA SER A 181 20.93 25.80 -5.41
C SER A 181 21.00 24.90 -4.17
N GLN A 182 20.38 23.69 -4.24
CA GLN A 182 20.35 22.73 -3.13
C GLN A 182 21.30 21.54 -3.34
N LEU A 183 21.85 21.38 -4.55
CA LEU A 183 22.83 20.36 -4.92
C LEU A 183 24.24 20.90 -4.84
#